data_fefac59fe78433448707ef4a2d7b0c15
#
_entry.id   fefac59fe78433448707ef4a2d7b0c15
#
_cell.length_a   1.000
_cell.length_b   1.000
_cell.length_c   1.000
_cell.angle_alpha   90.00
_cell.angle_beta   90.00
_cell.angle_gamma   90.00
#
_symmetry.space_group_name_H-M   'P 1'
#
loop_
_entity.id
_entity.type
_entity.pdbx_description
1 polymer ?
#
loop_
_entity_poly.entity_id
_entity_poly.type
_entity_poly.pdbx_seq_one_letter_code
_entity_poly.pdbx_strand_id
1 'polypeptide(L)'
;MTQKPLELILARNLMSALSTPAFLVDEGGVLVFYNEAAGVLLGKRFEELGTVGVEEWGSLFGPFDDRGEPIPYDELPLVVAVRNGRPAHADFAISSADGARHQVEVSAFPILTAHGSQGAIAVFWPAGSRNNGAER
;
A
#
# COMPACT_ATOMS: atom_id res chain seq x y z
N MET A 1 -7.09 11.21 -23.93
CA MET A 1 -6.00 11.03 -23.00
C MET A 1 -6.44 11.28 -21.57
N THR A 2 -5.99 10.46 -20.69
CA THR A 2 -6.43 10.53 -19.31
C THR A 2 -5.33 11.10 -18.44
N GLN A 3 -5.66 12.12 -17.69
CA GLN A 3 -4.75 12.65 -16.68
C GLN A 3 -5.13 12.08 -15.34
N LYS A 4 -4.13 11.91 -14.48
CA LYS A 4 -4.42 11.51 -13.13
C LYS A 4 -5.11 12.65 -12.40
N PRO A 5 -6.06 12.34 -11.51
CA PRO A 5 -6.69 13.37 -10.71
C PRO A 5 -5.65 14.16 -9.93
N LEU A 6 -5.94 15.43 -9.72
CA LEU A 6 -5.05 16.32 -8.97
C LEU A 6 -4.78 15.74 -7.58
N GLU A 7 -5.78 15.12 -6.98
CA GLU A 7 -5.64 14.54 -5.65
C GLU A 7 -4.57 13.47 -5.61
N LEU A 8 -4.45 12.66 -6.66
CA LEU A 8 -3.40 11.64 -6.71
C LEU A 8 -2.02 12.27 -6.88
N ILE A 9 -1.94 13.34 -7.66
CA ILE A 9 -0.67 14.03 -7.85
C ILE A 9 -0.20 14.64 -6.54
N LEU A 10 -1.12 15.27 -5.80
CA LEU A 10 -0.79 15.86 -4.51
C LEU A 10 -0.41 14.79 -3.49
N ALA A 11 -1.13 13.67 -3.51
CA ALA A 11 -0.81 12.56 -2.62
C ALA A 11 0.59 12.03 -2.89
N ARG A 12 0.95 11.86 -4.16
CA ARG A 12 2.26 11.39 -4.52
C ARG A 12 3.35 12.35 -4.04
N ASN A 13 3.11 13.65 -4.20
CA ASN A 13 4.09 14.64 -3.75
C ASN A 13 4.29 14.58 -2.24
N LEU A 14 3.19 14.42 -1.50
CA LEU A 14 3.28 14.28 -0.05
C LEU A 14 4.03 13.02 0.34
N MET A 15 3.68 11.90 -0.29
CA MET A 15 4.30 10.62 0.03
C MET A 15 5.80 10.63 -0.22
N SER A 16 6.24 11.39 -1.22
CA SER A 16 7.67 11.47 -1.54
C SER A 16 8.47 12.10 -0.41
N ALA A 17 7.82 12.87 0.45
CA ALA A 17 8.48 13.50 1.59
C ALA A 17 8.43 12.65 2.85
N LEU A 18 7.73 11.53 2.83
CA LEU A 18 7.59 10.69 4.03
C LEU A 18 8.73 9.70 4.13
N SER A 19 9.15 9.40 5.35
CA SER A 19 10.14 8.35 5.60
C SER A 19 9.48 7.03 5.97
N THR A 20 8.17 6.98 5.97
CA THR A 20 7.40 5.77 6.27
C THR A 20 6.95 5.15 4.95
N PRO A 21 7.05 3.83 4.77
CA PRO A 21 6.60 3.20 3.53
C PRO A 21 5.15 3.53 3.24
N ALA A 22 4.88 3.98 2.03
CA ALA A 22 3.54 4.36 1.62
C ALA A 22 3.32 3.98 0.17
N PHE A 23 2.11 3.51 -0.12
CA PHE A 23 1.70 3.04 -1.44
C PHE A 23 0.46 3.79 -1.88
N LEU A 24 0.36 4.06 -3.16
CA LEU A 24 -0.76 4.80 -3.74
C LEU A 24 -1.36 3.98 -4.85
N VAL A 25 -2.68 3.76 -4.78
CA VAL A 25 -3.42 3.11 -5.87
C VAL A 25 -4.47 4.08 -6.39
N ASP A 26 -4.83 3.90 -7.65
CA ASP A 26 -5.90 4.69 -8.25
C ASP A 26 -7.25 4.03 -7.97
N GLU A 27 -8.32 4.58 -8.55
CA GLU A 27 -9.67 4.08 -8.27
C GLU A 27 -9.90 2.66 -8.76
N GLY A 28 -9.09 2.19 -9.68
CA GLY A 28 -9.18 0.82 -10.17
C GLY A 28 -8.31 -0.17 -9.41
N GLY A 29 -7.60 0.31 -8.39
CA GLY A 29 -6.71 -0.56 -7.62
C GLY A 29 -5.34 -0.74 -8.23
N VAL A 30 -5.02 0.03 -9.27
CA VAL A 30 -3.69 -0.05 -9.89
C VAL A 30 -2.70 0.68 -9.01
N LEU A 31 -1.59 0.01 -8.68
CA LEU A 31 -0.52 0.64 -7.92
C LEU A 31 0.18 1.63 -8.83
N VAL A 32 0.06 2.91 -8.51
CA VAL A 32 0.59 3.97 -9.37
C VAL A 32 1.82 4.64 -8.80
N PHE A 33 2.13 4.39 -7.54
CA PHE A 33 3.33 4.95 -6.93
C PHE A 33 3.56 4.32 -5.57
N TYR A 34 4.82 4.19 -5.19
CA TYR A 34 5.20 4.04 -3.78
C TYR A 34 6.47 4.84 -3.56
N ASN A 35 6.68 5.28 -2.32
CA ASN A 35 7.78 6.18 -2.02
C ASN A 35 9.08 5.41 -1.80
N GLU A 36 10.16 6.14 -1.54
CA GLU A 36 11.47 5.55 -1.38
C GLU A 36 11.50 4.58 -0.21
N ALA A 37 10.84 4.94 0.90
CA ALA A 37 10.81 4.06 2.06
C ALA A 37 10.16 2.73 1.73
N ALA A 38 9.10 2.73 0.93
CA ALA A 38 8.46 1.49 0.48
C ALA A 38 9.41 0.71 -0.43
N GLY A 39 10.18 1.40 -1.25
CA GLY A 39 11.17 0.75 -2.09
C GLY A 39 12.23 0.03 -1.28
N VAL A 40 12.67 0.63 -0.18
CA VAL A 40 13.62 -0.02 0.70
C VAL A 40 12.99 -1.28 1.32
N LEU A 41 11.75 -1.19 1.75
CA LEU A 41 11.05 -2.33 2.34
C LEU A 41 10.90 -3.47 1.34
N LEU A 42 10.52 -3.15 0.10
CA LEU A 42 10.30 -4.16 -0.93
C LEU A 42 11.58 -4.64 -1.60
N GLY A 43 12.65 -3.87 -1.51
CA GLY A 43 13.89 -4.19 -2.20
C GLY A 43 13.88 -3.84 -3.67
N LYS A 44 12.95 -2.97 -4.08
CA LYS A 44 12.83 -2.59 -5.49
C LYS A 44 12.21 -1.20 -5.58
N ARG A 45 12.85 -0.32 -6.31
CA ARG A 45 12.34 1.05 -6.45
C ARG A 45 11.17 1.09 -7.42
N PHE A 46 10.28 2.04 -7.21
CA PHE A 46 9.11 2.18 -8.07
C PHE A 46 9.51 2.42 -9.52
N GLU A 47 10.59 3.16 -9.75
CA GLU A 47 11.06 3.43 -11.12
C GLU A 47 11.43 2.14 -11.85
N GLU A 48 11.81 1.11 -11.11
CA GLU A 48 12.15 -0.18 -11.70
C GLU A 48 10.91 -1.02 -11.99
N LEU A 49 9.88 -0.87 -11.17
CA LEU A 49 8.69 -1.69 -11.25
C LEU A 49 7.64 -1.10 -12.18
N GLY A 50 7.43 0.22 -12.09
CA GLY A 50 6.38 0.88 -12.84
C GLY A 50 5.01 0.64 -12.25
N THR A 51 3.99 1.05 -12.98
CA THR A 51 2.60 0.85 -12.53
C THR A 51 2.24 -0.63 -12.64
N VAL A 52 1.51 -1.13 -11.65
CA VAL A 52 1.24 -2.56 -11.52
C VAL A 52 -0.21 -2.74 -11.12
N GLY A 53 -0.92 -3.60 -11.84
CA GLY A 53 -2.29 -3.93 -11.50
C GLY A 53 -2.37 -4.71 -10.20
N VAL A 54 -3.57 -4.73 -9.61
CA VAL A 54 -3.76 -5.33 -8.29
C VAL A 54 -3.38 -6.80 -8.27
N GLU A 55 -3.65 -7.51 -9.34
CA GLU A 55 -3.32 -8.94 -9.38
C GLU A 55 -1.81 -9.15 -9.48
N GLU A 56 -1.13 -8.28 -10.19
CA GLU A 56 0.31 -8.38 -10.35
C GLU A 56 1.05 -8.08 -9.05
N TRP A 57 0.70 -7.00 -8.38
CA TRP A 57 1.43 -6.70 -7.17
C TRP A 57 1.10 -7.70 -6.06
N GLY A 58 -0.07 -8.30 -6.11
CA GLY A 58 -0.38 -9.39 -5.19
C GLY A 58 0.53 -10.58 -5.38
N SER A 59 0.85 -10.94 -6.62
CA SER A 59 1.73 -12.07 -6.87
C SER A 59 3.19 -11.74 -6.60
N LEU A 60 3.57 -10.45 -6.69
CA LEU A 60 4.95 -10.05 -6.44
C LEU A 60 5.28 -9.93 -4.96
N PHE A 61 4.38 -9.34 -4.19
CA PHE A 61 4.69 -8.97 -2.81
C PHE A 61 3.79 -9.65 -1.79
N GLY A 62 2.76 -10.30 -2.21
CA GLY A 62 1.74 -10.84 -1.34
C GLY A 62 0.56 -9.90 -1.35
N PRO A 63 -0.06 -9.63 -0.23
CA PRO A 63 0.32 -10.03 1.13
C PRO A 63 -0.13 -11.44 1.49
N PHE A 64 0.35 -11.92 2.61
CA PHE A 64 0.09 -13.26 3.09
C PHE A 64 -0.45 -13.21 4.51
N ASP A 65 -1.36 -14.13 4.81
CA ASP A 65 -1.90 -14.21 6.16
C ASP A 65 -0.90 -14.94 7.09
N ASP A 66 -1.29 -15.17 8.35
CA ASP A 66 -0.40 -15.76 9.33
C ASP A 66 -0.12 -17.23 9.06
N ARG A 67 -0.82 -17.83 8.12
CA ARG A 67 -0.54 -19.20 7.68
C ARG A 67 0.31 -19.24 6.41
N GLY A 68 0.69 -18.07 5.92
CA GLY A 68 1.49 -17.98 4.71
C GLY A 68 0.70 -18.07 3.43
N GLU A 69 -0.62 -17.95 3.50
CA GLU A 69 -1.47 -18.03 2.32
C GLU A 69 -1.80 -16.65 1.80
N PRO A 70 -1.94 -16.50 0.48
CA PRO A 70 -2.27 -15.18 -0.07
C PRO A 70 -3.61 -14.70 0.44
N ILE A 71 -3.68 -13.42 0.78
CA ILE A 71 -4.93 -12.79 1.20
C ILE A 71 -5.72 -12.43 -0.05
N PRO A 72 -7.01 -12.78 -0.13
CA PRO A 72 -7.82 -12.42 -1.30
C PRO A 72 -7.79 -10.91 -1.52
N TYR A 73 -7.72 -10.50 -2.77
CA TYR A 73 -7.48 -9.09 -3.06
C TYR A 73 -8.61 -8.19 -2.56
N ASP A 74 -9.85 -8.68 -2.55
CA ASP A 74 -10.97 -7.87 -2.08
C ASP A 74 -10.98 -7.70 -0.56
N GLU A 75 -10.08 -8.36 0.16
CA GLU A 75 -9.89 -8.14 1.59
C GLU A 75 -8.70 -7.25 1.90
N LEU A 76 -7.96 -6.83 0.89
CA LEU A 76 -6.79 -5.98 1.11
C LEU A 76 -7.22 -4.58 1.54
N PRO A 77 -6.53 -3.98 2.53
CA PRO A 77 -6.95 -2.65 3.01
C PRO A 77 -7.06 -1.61 1.93
N LEU A 78 -6.13 -1.59 0.95
CA LEU A 78 -6.20 -0.62 -0.14
C LEU A 78 -7.48 -0.80 -0.96
N VAL A 79 -7.83 -2.04 -1.27
CA VAL A 79 -9.00 -2.33 -2.07
C VAL A 79 -10.27 -1.99 -1.30
N VAL A 80 -10.31 -2.36 -0.02
CA VAL A 80 -11.46 -2.04 0.84
C VAL A 80 -11.65 -0.53 0.95
N ALA A 81 -10.55 0.20 1.14
CA ALA A 81 -10.63 1.65 1.28
C ALA A 81 -11.18 2.31 0.01
N VAL A 82 -10.71 1.86 -1.16
CA VAL A 82 -11.20 2.41 -2.42
C VAL A 82 -12.68 2.11 -2.62
N ARG A 83 -13.06 0.85 -2.39
CA ARG A 83 -14.43 0.42 -2.67
C ARG A 83 -15.44 0.99 -1.71
N ASN A 84 -15.09 1.04 -0.43
CA ASN A 84 -16.03 1.43 0.60
C ASN A 84 -15.94 2.90 0.97
N GLY A 85 -14.91 3.60 0.50
CA GLY A 85 -14.73 5.01 0.82
C GLY A 85 -14.46 5.25 2.29
N ARG A 86 -13.86 4.30 2.98
CA ARG A 86 -13.58 4.39 4.41
C ARG A 86 -12.21 3.82 4.72
N PRO A 87 -11.57 4.27 5.81
CA PRO A 87 -10.28 3.70 6.20
C PRO A 87 -10.39 2.21 6.51
N ALA A 88 -9.32 1.50 6.24
CA ALA A 88 -9.23 0.09 6.55
C ALA A 88 -7.86 -0.18 7.18
N HIS A 89 -7.79 -1.17 8.04
CA HIS A 89 -6.60 -1.48 8.79
C HIS A 89 -6.43 -2.99 8.85
N ALA A 90 -5.18 -3.45 8.76
CA ALA A 90 -4.91 -4.89 8.85
C ALA A 90 -3.44 -5.08 9.19
N ASP A 91 -3.09 -6.31 9.60
CA ASP A 91 -1.70 -6.71 9.67
C ASP A 91 -1.53 -7.98 8.86
N PHE A 92 -0.39 -8.10 8.21
CA PHE A 92 -0.10 -9.24 7.37
C PHE A 92 1.39 -9.25 7.05
N ALA A 93 1.82 -10.25 6.29
CA ALA A 93 3.20 -10.35 5.85
C ALA A 93 3.30 -9.98 4.38
N ILE A 94 4.40 -9.34 4.02
CA ILE A 94 4.73 -9.08 2.63
C ILE A 94 6.10 -9.69 2.34
N SER A 95 6.36 -9.94 1.05
CA SER A 95 7.66 -10.43 0.60
C SER A 95 8.42 -9.33 -0.09
N SER A 96 9.70 -9.19 0.23
CA SER A 96 10.56 -8.29 -0.53
C SER A 96 11.17 -9.04 -1.71
N ALA A 97 11.85 -8.30 -2.58
CA ALA A 97 12.41 -8.87 -3.80
C ALA A 97 13.44 -9.95 -3.52
N ASP A 98 14.09 -9.91 -2.37
CA ASP A 98 15.09 -10.90 -1.98
C ASP A 98 14.47 -12.14 -1.31
N GLY A 99 13.14 -12.22 -1.26
CA GLY A 99 12.45 -13.36 -0.68
C GLY A 99 12.20 -13.26 0.81
N ALA A 100 12.67 -12.20 1.46
CA ALA A 100 12.45 -12.04 2.90
C ALA A 100 11.00 -11.68 3.19
N ARG A 101 10.49 -12.18 4.30
CA ARG A 101 9.14 -11.88 4.76
C ARG A 101 9.19 -10.81 5.82
N HIS A 102 8.25 -9.88 5.74
CA HIS A 102 8.18 -8.76 6.69
C HIS A 102 6.77 -8.67 7.23
N GLN A 103 6.64 -8.78 8.55
CA GLN A 103 5.34 -8.63 9.20
C GLN A 103 5.08 -7.15 9.39
N VAL A 104 3.97 -6.65 8.87
CA VAL A 104 3.68 -5.21 8.87
C VAL A 104 2.25 -4.97 9.33
N GLU A 105 2.03 -3.77 9.87
CA GLU A 105 0.70 -3.23 10.08
C GLU A 105 0.45 -2.20 9.00
N VAL A 106 -0.78 -2.14 8.53
CA VAL A 106 -1.16 -1.32 7.39
C VAL A 106 -2.40 -0.53 7.74
N SER A 107 -2.37 0.76 7.48
CA SER A 107 -3.57 1.59 7.47
C SER A 107 -3.75 2.13 6.08
N ALA A 108 -4.91 1.89 5.50
CA ALA A 108 -5.25 2.41 4.19
C ALA A 108 -6.41 3.37 4.33
N PHE A 109 -6.38 4.45 3.59
CA PHE A 109 -7.47 5.42 3.63
C PHE A 109 -7.73 5.94 2.23
N PRO A 110 -9.01 6.18 1.92
CA PRO A 110 -9.39 6.59 0.57
C PRO A 110 -9.05 8.05 0.33
N ILE A 111 -8.83 8.36 -0.94
CA ILE A 111 -8.71 9.76 -1.37
C ILE A 111 -10.09 10.13 -1.88
N LEU A 112 -10.81 10.91 -1.09
CA LEU A 112 -12.20 11.22 -1.37
C LEU A 112 -12.32 12.60 -2.00
N THR A 113 -13.17 12.69 -3.01
CA THR A 113 -13.49 13.94 -3.66
C THR A 113 -15.00 14.04 -3.79
N ALA A 114 -15.47 15.11 -4.40
CA ALA A 114 -16.89 15.26 -4.70
C ALA A 114 -17.40 14.16 -5.60
N HIS A 115 -16.50 13.46 -6.31
CA HIS A 115 -16.89 12.41 -7.24
C HIS A 115 -16.69 11.02 -6.64
N GLY A 116 -16.43 10.93 -5.34
CA GLY A 116 -16.24 9.64 -4.67
C GLY A 116 -14.76 9.34 -4.47
N SER A 117 -14.45 8.06 -4.32
CA SER A 117 -13.06 7.62 -4.12
C SER A 117 -12.29 7.73 -5.42
N GLN A 118 -11.14 8.40 -5.36
CA GLN A 118 -10.26 8.53 -6.53
C GLN A 118 -9.03 7.66 -6.39
N GLY A 119 -8.92 6.91 -5.31
CA GLY A 119 -7.80 6.06 -5.02
C GLY A 119 -7.66 5.89 -3.53
N ALA A 120 -6.52 5.38 -3.10
CA ALA A 120 -6.25 5.18 -1.67
C ALA A 120 -4.76 5.20 -1.42
N ILE A 121 -4.40 5.56 -0.20
CA ILE A 121 -3.02 5.50 0.28
C ILE A 121 -2.96 4.47 1.39
N ALA A 122 -1.93 3.63 1.38
CA ALA A 122 -1.65 2.73 2.49
C ALA A 122 -0.30 3.09 3.09
N VAL A 123 -0.25 3.15 4.40
CA VAL A 123 0.97 3.40 5.15
C VAL A 123 1.29 2.14 5.92
N PHE A 124 2.56 1.73 5.87
CA PHE A 124 3.00 0.45 6.45
C PHE A 124 4.04 0.74 7.53
N TRP A 125 4.02 -0.06 8.61
CA TRP A 125 5.12 -0.03 9.57
C TRP A 125 5.31 -1.43 10.12
N PRO A 126 6.52 -1.73 10.66
CA PRO A 126 6.78 -3.07 11.20
C PRO A 126 5.85 -3.37 12.37
N ALA A 127 5.24 -4.54 12.35
CA ALA A 127 4.29 -4.92 13.40
C ALA A 127 4.94 -4.96 14.78
N GLY A 128 6.17 -5.40 14.85
CA GLY A 128 6.86 -5.51 16.13
C GLY A 128 7.20 -4.19 16.78
N SER A 129 7.34 -3.11 15.99
CA SER A 129 7.70 -1.80 16.54
C SER A 129 6.70 -1.30 17.53
N ARG A 130 5.42 -1.46 17.21
CA ARG A 130 4.38 -0.95 18.08
C ARG A 130 4.34 -1.71 19.40
N ASN A 131 4.55 -3.02 19.32
CA ASN A 131 4.57 -3.83 20.53
C ASN A 131 5.72 -3.41 21.43
N ASN A 132 6.87 -3.16 20.86
CA ASN A 132 8.01 -2.70 21.64
C ASN A 132 7.71 -1.38 22.33
N GLY A 133 7.04 -0.48 21.64
CA GLY A 133 6.64 0.78 22.25
C GLY A 133 5.65 0.59 23.36
N ALA A 134 4.74 -0.35 23.22
CA ALA A 134 3.71 -0.58 24.23
C ALA A 134 4.26 -1.19 25.51
N GLU A 135 5.37 -1.83 25.42
CA GLU A 135 5.97 -2.50 26.57
C GLU A 135 6.68 -1.55 27.53
N ARG A 136 6.85 -0.32 27.16
CA ARG A 136 7.51 0.63 28.04
C ARG A 136 6.56 1.47 28.88
#